data_c2c70c031ef09e70301627f12fd17048
#
_entry.id   c2c70c031ef09e70301627f12fd17048
#
_cell.length_a   1.000
_cell.length_b   1.000
_cell.length_c   1.000
_cell.angle_alpha   90.00
_cell.angle_beta   90.00
_cell.angle_gamma   90.00
#
_symmetry.space_group_name_H-M   'P 1'
#
loop_
_entity.id
_entity.type
_entity.pdbx_description
1 polymer ?
#
loop_
_entity_poly.entity_id
_entity_poly.type
_entity_poly.pdbx_seq_one_letter_code
_entity_poly.pdbx_strand_id
1 'polypeptide(L)'
;MPSIQTLAHLYAIKRWPEYWPHFDTDDILLAGDERVYTLIGHMFRSLAASLSCRTIHLGMDEAEMFARGRYYNQHGDCNRSQALLAHLQRVCEIGETYGFRFLIWSDMFFKLATGGQYYAKNAQIDESVREKIPANVELVYWDYYSADEAHYDGMIEAHQKLKPGTWFAGGLWKWTGYAPHNGYSMKITKAALASCREHGVQDVFLTMWGDDGGECSPFTLLPSLFYASELAKGETDDETIKAHFAQRFGAAFDDFMQLDLPGTRNGLDDNVRNLDKFLLYNDPFMGMMDKTVLPGEGAQFGACAEKLEALQTLPEWGYLFRTLGALCRVLEIKAELGVRIHEAYRTGDKTALCAMLAKLDE
;
A
#
# COMPACT_ATOMS: atom_id res chain seq x y z
N MET A 1 -12.54 2.65 12.87
CA MET A 1 -11.96 4.01 12.82
C MET A 1 -11.99 4.46 11.36
N PRO A 2 -12.62 5.58 11.03
CA PRO A 2 -12.59 6.14 9.68
C PRO A 2 -11.24 6.81 9.38
N SER A 3 -10.91 6.91 8.09
CA SER A 3 -9.79 7.70 7.59
C SER A 3 -10.30 8.66 6.51
N ILE A 4 -9.77 9.87 6.53
CA ILE A 4 -9.97 10.88 5.48
C ILE A 4 -8.63 11.47 5.09
N GLN A 5 -8.58 12.09 3.92
CA GLN A 5 -7.45 12.91 3.53
C GLN A 5 -7.77 14.39 3.74
N THR A 6 -6.93 15.08 4.50
CA THR A 6 -7.11 16.49 4.82
C THR A 6 -6.02 17.39 4.27
N LEU A 7 -5.06 16.84 3.51
CA LEU A 7 -3.98 17.60 2.87
C LEU A 7 -3.65 17.09 1.46
N ALA A 8 -3.19 15.84 1.31
CA ALA A 8 -2.77 15.27 0.01
C ALA A 8 -3.72 14.17 -0.48
N HIS A 9 -3.38 13.50 -1.58
CA HIS A 9 -4.15 12.40 -2.19
C HIS A 9 -5.59 12.74 -2.58
N LEU A 10 -5.88 14.00 -2.85
CA LEU A 10 -7.23 14.48 -3.17
C LEU A 10 -7.41 14.74 -4.68
N TYR A 11 -6.52 14.25 -5.50
CA TYR A 11 -6.56 14.42 -6.95
C TYR A 11 -7.95 14.12 -7.55
N ALA A 12 -8.64 13.09 -7.07
CA ALA A 12 -9.93 12.66 -7.62
C ALA A 12 -11.03 13.75 -7.56
N ILE A 13 -10.98 14.68 -6.60
CA ILE A 13 -11.99 15.74 -6.51
C ILE A 13 -11.77 16.86 -7.52
N LYS A 14 -10.60 16.95 -8.16
CA LYS A 14 -10.32 17.93 -9.23
C LYS A 14 -11.12 17.67 -10.53
N ARG A 15 -11.78 16.51 -10.67
CA ARG A 15 -12.75 16.29 -11.76
C ARG A 15 -13.91 17.28 -11.75
N TRP A 16 -14.16 17.95 -10.62
CA TRP A 16 -15.12 19.04 -10.49
C TRP A 16 -14.39 20.38 -10.44
N PRO A 17 -14.57 21.26 -11.43
CA PRO A 17 -13.83 22.53 -11.55
C PRO A 17 -14.00 23.49 -10.36
N GLU A 18 -15.12 23.41 -9.65
CA GLU A 18 -15.39 24.21 -8.45
C GLU A 18 -14.42 23.96 -7.31
N TYR A 19 -13.75 22.80 -7.27
CA TYR A 19 -12.73 22.48 -6.26
C TYR A 19 -11.31 22.89 -6.67
N TRP A 20 -11.03 23.28 -7.93
CA TRP A 20 -9.69 23.70 -8.34
C TRP A 20 -9.09 24.82 -7.48
N PRO A 21 -9.87 25.82 -7.02
CA PRO A 21 -9.32 26.84 -6.12
C PRO A 21 -8.84 26.34 -4.75
N HIS A 22 -9.22 25.12 -4.35
CA HIS A 22 -8.85 24.54 -3.05
C HIS A 22 -7.44 23.94 -3.05
N PHE A 23 -6.76 23.85 -4.19
CA PHE A 23 -5.49 23.17 -4.32
C PHE A 23 -4.31 24.14 -4.36
N ASP A 24 -3.25 23.77 -3.62
CA ASP A 24 -1.92 24.37 -3.71
C ASP A 24 -1.20 23.87 -4.97
N THR A 25 -1.09 22.55 -5.10
CA THR A 25 -0.55 21.82 -6.25
C THR A 25 -1.57 20.82 -6.80
N ASP A 26 -1.15 19.77 -7.51
CA ASP A 26 -2.07 18.86 -8.20
C ASP A 26 -2.98 18.06 -7.29
N ASP A 27 -2.51 17.59 -6.15
CA ASP A 27 -3.25 16.74 -5.22
C ASP A 27 -3.25 17.25 -3.78
N ILE A 28 -2.54 18.37 -3.52
CA ILE A 28 -2.34 18.94 -2.19
C ILE A 28 -3.24 20.15 -2.00
N LEU A 29 -3.98 20.19 -0.91
CA LEU A 29 -4.85 21.32 -0.55
C LEU A 29 -4.03 22.57 -0.19
N LEU A 30 -4.61 23.74 -0.49
CA LEU A 30 -4.04 25.05 -0.17
C LEU A 30 -4.26 25.38 1.33
N ALA A 31 -3.26 25.10 2.15
CA ALA A 31 -3.31 25.44 3.58
C ALA A 31 -3.54 26.94 3.78
N GLY A 32 -4.30 27.29 4.79
CA GLY A 32 -4.64 28.68 5.12
C GLY A 32 -5.85 29.24 4.34
N ASP A 33 -6.39 28.52 3.37
CA ASP A 33 -7.57 28.96 2.62
C ASP A 33 -8.86 28.48 3.32
N GLU A 34 -9.76 29.39 3.65
CA GLU A 34 -11.01 29.07 4.35
C GLU A 34 -11.95 28.16 3.57
N ARG A 35 -11.84 28.10 2.24
CA ARG A 35 -12.61 27.15 1.41
C ARG A 35 -12.18 25.71 1.71
N VAL A 36 -10.89 25.48 1.92
CA VAL A 36 -10.35 24.17 2.31
C VAL A 36 -10.90 23.75 3.67
N TYR A 37 -10.90 24.66 4.63
CA TYR A 37 -11.41 24.36 5.98
C TYR A 37 -12.93 24.16 6.00
N THR A 38 -13.66 24.84 5.13
CA THR A 38 -15.10 24.59 4.92
C THR A 38 -15.34 23.18 4.37
N LEU A 39 -14.56 22.75 3.38
CA LEU A 39 -14.63 21.39 2.82
C LEU A 39 -14.34 20.34 3.91
N ILE A 40 -13.26 20.51 4.65
CA ILE A 40 -12.87 19.59 5.75
C ILE A 40 -13.96 19.55 6.84
N GLY A 41 -14.55 20.70 7.16
CA GLY A 41 -15.70 20.78 8.08
C GLY A 41 -16.90 19.99 7.61
N HIS A 42 -17.19 19.99 6.30
CA HIS A 42 -18.24 19.16 5.71
C HIS A 42 -17.93 17.66 5.81
N MET A 43 -16.65 17.26 5.63
CA MET A 43 -16.21 15.87 5.81
C MET A 43 -16.45 15.42 7.27
N PHE A 44 -15.99 16.21 8.25
CA PHE A 44 -16.20 15.89 9.67
C PHE A 44 -17.67 15.81 10.04
N ARG A 45 -18.47 16.75 9.58
CA ARG A 45 -19.93 16.76 9.82
C ARG A 45 -20.58 15.48 9.31
N SER A 46 -20.23 15.05 8.09
CA SER A 46 -20.78 13.85 7.48
C SER A 46 -20.39 12.60 8.26
N LEU A 47 -19.13 12.49 8.67
CA LEU A 47 -18.64 11.37 9.47
C LEU A 47 -19.27 11.34 10.87
N ALA A 48 -19.37 12.49 11.54
CA ALA A 48 -19.99 12.59 12.86
C ALA A 48 -21.47 12.21 12.86
N ALA A 49 -22.19 12.50 11.76
CA ALA A 49 -23.59 12.11 11.59
C ALA A 49 -23.78 10.63 11.26
N SER A 50 -22.78 9.99 10.61
CA SER A 50 -22.91 8.63 10.09
C SER A 50 -22.27 7.56 10.98
N LEU A 51 -21.30 7.93 11.84
CA LEU A 51 -20.48 7.00 12.61
C LEU A 51 -20.50 7.31 14.10
N SER A 52 -20.49 6.28 14.93
CA SER A 52 -20.35 6.40 16.38
C SER A 52 -18.89 6.57 16.84
N CYS A 53 -17.92 6.11 16.03
CA CYS A 53 -16.50 6.25 16.33
C CYS A 53 -16.08 7.73 16.38
N ARG A 54 -15.26 8.09 17.36
CA ARG A 54 -14.75 9.46 17.54
C ARG A 54 -13.21 9.56 17.43
N THR A 55 -12.56 8.49 17.01
CA THR A 55 -11.15 8.51 16.58
C THR A 55 -11.10 8.47 15.07
N ILE A 56 -10.40 9.41 14.45
CA ILE A 56 -10.32 9.54 12.99
C ILE A 56 -8.87 9.71 12.56
N HIS A 57 -8.49 9.10 11.44
CA HIS A 57 -7.21 9.31 10.79
C HIS A 57 -7.32 10.44 9.77
N LEU A 58 -6.44 11.44 9.84
CA LEU A 58 -6.49 12.66 9.03
C LEU A 58 -5.73 12.55 7.70
N GLY A 59 -4.94 11.49 7.50
CA GLY A 59 -4.03 11.37 6.37
C GLY A 59 -2.82 12.28 6.50
N MET A 60 -2.66 13.24 5.60
CA MET A 60 -1.58 14.25 5.50
C MET A 60 -0.20 13.66 5.11
N ASP A 61 -0.17 12.46 4.57
CA ASP A 61 1.02 11.78 4.08
C ASP A 61 1.42 12.26 2.68
N GLU A 62 2.68 12.03 2.33
CA GLU A 62 3.25 12.19 0.99
C GLU A 62 3.01 13.54 0.32
N ALA A 63 2.90 14.60 1.11
CA ALA A 63 2.69 15.96 0.63
C ALA A 63 4.03 16.68 0.32
N GLU A 64 4.89 16.06 -0.51
CA GLU A 64 6.25 16.57 -0.79
C GLU A 64 6.24 17.98 -1.39
N MET A 65 5.23 18.31 -2.20
CA MET A 65 5.08 19.62 -2.83
C MET A 65 4.26 20.62 -1.98
N PHE A 66 3.96 20.26 -0.73
CA PHE A 66 3.26 21.15 0.18
C PHE A 66 3.93 22.53 0.28
N ALA A 67 3.15 23.59 0.17
CA ALA A 67 3.60 24.98 0.17
C ALA A 67 4.61 25.33 -0.96
N ARG A 68 4.57 24.64 -2.10
CA ARG A 68 5.40 24.91 -3.27
C ARG A 68 4.63 25.40 -4.50
N GLY A 69 3.29 25.46 -4.42
CA GLY A 69 2.41 25.92 -5.49
C GLY A 69 1.84 27.32 -5.24
N ARG A 70 0.52 27.40 -5.12
CA ARG A 70 -0.19 28.66 -4.85
C ARG A 70 0.16 29.27 -3.52
N TYR A 71 0.40 28.41 -2.51
CA TYR A 71 0.84 28.89 -1.20
C TYR A 71 2.13 29.70 -1.32
N TYR A 72 3.12 29.17 -2.05
CA TYR A 72 4.36 29.89 -2.30
C TYR A 72 4.14 31.21 -3.05
N ASN A 73 3.24 31.23 -4.04
CA ASN A 73 2.92 32.44 -4.80
C ASN A 73 2.27 33.52 -3.91
N GLN A 74 1.56 33.13 -2.85
CA GLN A 74 0.87 34.04 -1.94
C GLN A 74 1.77 34.54 -0.79
N HIS A 75 2.64 33.66 -0.27
CA HIS A 75 3.38 33.89 0.98
C HIS A 75 4.91 33.95 0.79
N GLY A 76 5.42 33.61 -0.39
CA GLY A 76 6.86 33.48 -0.62
C GLY A 76 7.43 32.20 0.03
N ASP A 77 8.76 32.20 0.23
CA ASP A 77 9.42 31.11 0.94
C ASP A 77 9.06 31.13 2.43
N CYS A 78 8.79 29.96 2.99
CA CYS A 78 8.32 29.81 4.35
C CYS A 78 8.91 28.58 5.05
N ASN A 79 8.84 28.56 6.38
CA ASN A 79 9.10 27.34 7.14
C ASN A 79 7.93 26.35 6.95
N ARG A 80 8.12 25.36 6.08
CA ARG A 80 7.10 24.39 5.71
C ARG A 80 6.62 23.55 6.89
N SER A 81 7.49 23.23 7.86
CA SER A 81 7.09 22.52 9.08
C SER A 81 6.12 23.34 9.93
N GLN A 82 6.36 24.64 10.06
CA GLN A 82 5.45 25.52 10.78
C GLN A 82 4.12 25.71 10.02
N ALA A 83 4.16 25.78 8.70
CA ALA A 83 2.94 25.85 7.87
C ALA A 83 2.11 24.56 7.97
N LEU A 84 2.75 23.39 7.99
CA LEU A 84 2.08 22.10 8.21
C LEU A 84 1.41 22.04 9.59
N LEU A 85 2.12 22.49 10.64
CA LEU A 85 1.58 22.51 11.99
C LEU A 85 0.38 23.45 12.12
N ALA A 86 0.45 24.62 11.49
CA ALA A 86 -0.68 25.57 11.48
C ALA A 86 -1.91 24.97 10.77
N HIS A 87 -1.70 24.26 9.66
CA HIS A 87 -2.76 23.55 8.97
C HIS A 87 -3.34 22.42 9.84
N LEU A 88 -2.50 21.57 10.42
CA LEU A 88 -2.91 20.49 11.32
C LEU A 88 -3.72 21.03 12.50
N GLN A 89 -3.23 22.07 13.15
CA GLN A 89 -3.95 22.70 14.27
C GLN A 89 -5.34 23.17 13.85
N ARG A 90 -5.46 23.85 12.71
CA ARG A 90 -6.75 24.32 12.20
C ARG A 90 -7.72 23.18 11.88
N VAL A 91 -7.20 22.09 11.29
CA VAL A 91 -8.00 20.87 11.02
C VAL A 91 -8.49 20.26 12.33
N CYS A 92 -7.62 20.15 13.34
CA CYS A 92 -7.99 19.65 14.67
C CYS A 92 -9.06 20.50 15.34
N GLU A 93 -8.91 21.83 15.35
CA GLU A 93 -9.90 22.76 15.91
C GLU A 93 -11.31 22.55 15.32
N ILE A 94 -11.39 22.33 14.00
CA ILE A 94 -12.66 22.03 13.32
C ILE A 94 -13.20 20.67 13.76
N GLY A 95 -12.37 19.63 13.75
CA GLY A 95 -12.81 18.27 14.09
C GLY A 95 -13.20 18.12 15.57
N GLU A 96 -12.57 18.86 16.47
CA GLU A 96 -12.93 18.90 17.90
C GLU A 96 -14.37 19.37 18.13
N THR A 97 -14.89 20.25 17.30
CA THR A 97 -16.30 20.70 17.39
C THR A 97 -17.29 19.55 17.19
N TYR A 98 -16.83 18.44 16.59
CA TYR A 98 -17.59 17.18 16.40
C TYR A 98 -17.18 16.08 17.38
N GLY A 99 -16.29 16.38 18.33
CA GLY A 99 -15.82 15.46 19.36
C GLY A 99 -14.80 14.44 18.90
N PHE A 100 -14.09 14.69 17.79
CA PHE A 100 -13.05 13.79 17.27
C PHE A 100 -11.70 13.92 18.00
N ARG A 101 -10.97 12.81 18.10
CA ARG A 101 -9.55 12.67 18.36
C ARG A 101 -8.87 12.19 17.10
N PHE A 102 -7.58 12.44 16.93
CA PHE A 102 -6.94 12.37 15.63
C PHE A 102 -5.73 11.48 15.60
N LEU A 103 -5.57 10.77 14.49
CA LEU A 103 -4.34 10.16 14.06
C LEU A 103 -3.88 10.83 12.77
N ILE A 104 -2.55 10.89 12.56
CA ILE A 104 -1.93 11.43 11.35
C ILE A 104 -0.74 10.56 10.98
N TRP A 105 -0.49 10.38 9.68
CA TRP A 105 0.78 9.82 9.22
C TRP A 105 1.94 10.73 9.60
N SER A 106 3.04 10.12 10.03
CA SER A 106 4.18 10.87 10.60
C SER A 106 5.22 11.29 9.57
N ASP A 107 5.17 10.76 8.35
CA ASP A 107 6.21 10.91 7.33
C ASP A 107 6.58 12.36 7.02
N MET A 108 5.60 13.26 6.97
CA MET A 108 5.86 14.65 6.64
C MET A 108 6.71 15.39 7.69
N PHE A 109 6.67 14.99 8.96
CA PHE A 109 7.56 15.56 9.98
C PHE A 109 9.03 15.21 9.69
N PHE A 110 9.29 13.97 9.28
CA PHE A 110 10.62 13.50 8.91
C PHE A 110 11.06 14.09 7.56
N LYS A 111 10.22 13.99 6.53
CA LYS A 111 10.52 14.51 5.18
C LYS A 111 10.87 15.99 5.18
N LEU A 112 10.13 16.81 5.92
CA LEU A 112 10.40 18.25 6.01
C LEU A 112 11.68 18.57 6.79
N ALA A 113 12.02 17.80 7.81
CA ALA A 113 13.24 17.98 8.60
C ALA A 113 14.51 17.50 7.86
N THR A 114 14.39 16.53 6.96
CA THR A 114 15.54 15.89 6.30
C THR A 114 15.71 16.30 4.84
N GLY A 115 14.81 17.12 4.30
CA GLY A 115 14.80 17.45 2.88
C GLY A 115 14.27 16.34 1.98
N GLY A 116 13.41 15.44 2.48
CA GLY A 116 12.66 14.46 1.70
C GLY A 116 12.80 13.00 2.15
N GLN A 117 13.66 12.69 3.11
CA GLN A 117 13.82 11.33 3.60
C GLN A 117 12.84 11.04 4.74
N TYR A 118 12.03 9.98 4.60
CA TYR A 118 11.15 9.50 5.66
C TYR A 118 11.88 8.57 6.63
N TYR A 119 12.51 7.51 6.12
CA TYR A 119 13.18 6.50 6.94
C TYR A 119 14.54 6.98 7.46
N ALA A 120 14.51 8.03 8.28
CA ALA A 120 15.67 8.72 8.81
C ALA A 120 15.71 8.64 10.34
N LYS A 121 16.16 7.50 10.88
CA LYS A 121 16.24 7.24 12.33
C LYS A 121 17.02 8.29 13.13
N ASN A 122 17.92 9.03 12.47
CA ASN A 122 18.71 10.10 13.08
C ASN A 122 18.21 11.50 12.72
N ALA A 123 16.98 11.66 12.22
CA ALA A 123 16.42 12.95 11.87
C ALA A 123 16.42 13.90 13.06
N GLN A 124 16.89 15.12 12.82
CA GLN A 124 16.85 16.19 13.81
C GLN A 124 15.58 17.02 13.57
N ILE A 125 14.51 16.66 14.24
CA ILE A 125 13.26 17.42 14.21
C ILE A 125 13.32 18.51 15.29
N ASP A 126 13.12 19.74 14.86
CA ASP A 126 13.17 20.92 15.74
C ASP A 126 12.21 20.77 16.94
N GLU A 127 12.66 21.16 18.11
CA GLU A 127 11.85 21.07 19.34
C GLU A 127 10.55 21.89 19.23
N SER A 128 10.60 23.05 18.56
CA SER A 128 9.41 23.86 18.29
C SER A 128 8.37 23.15 17.42
N VAL A 129 8.76 22.15 16.64
CA VAL A 129 7.83 21.29 15.90
C VAL A 129 7.16 20.30 16.85
N ARG A 130 7.97 19.62 17.68
CA ARG A 130 7.48 18.64 18.66
C ARG A 130 6.47 19.25 19.64
N GLU A 131 6.78 20.41 20.18
CA GLU A 131 5.93 21.12 21.15
C GLU A 131 4.59 21.57 20.57
N LYS A 132 4.54 21.82 19.25
CA LYS A 132 3.33 22.31 18.56
C LYS A 132 2.43 21.23 18.00
N ILE A 133 2.84 19.95 18.04
CA ILE A 133 1.91 18.86 17.69
C ILE A 133 0.78 18.85 18.71
N PRO A 134 -0.50 19.02 18.28
CA PRO A 134 -1.62 19.06 19.22
C PRO A 134 -1.67 17.85 20.13
N ALA A 135 -2.04 18.05 21.40
CA ALA A 135 -2.03 17.01 22.42
C ALA A 135 -2.95 15.82 22.07
N ASN A 136 -4.06 16.09 21.40
CA ASN A 136 -5.07 15.13 20.96
C ASN A 136 -4.80 14.48 19.59
N VAL A 137 -3.62 14.69 19.02
CA VAL A 137 -3.13 14.04 17.80
C VAL A 137 -2.15 12.95 18.17
N GLU A 138 -2.35 11.74 17.71
CA GLU A 138 -1.41 10.63 17.80
C GLU A 138 -0.75 10.40 16.43
N LEU A 139 0.55 10.09 16.45
CA LEU A 139 1.30 9.85 15.22
C LEU A 139 1.21 8.38 14.83
N VAL A 140 1.20 8.13 13.53
CA VAL A 140 1.27 6.78 12.97
C VAL A 140 2.54 6.65 12.15
N TYR A 141 3.45 5.81 12.60
CA TYR A 141 4.60 5.35 11.82
C TYR A 141 4.15 4.26 10.86
N TRP A 142 4.34 4.44 9.58
CA TRP A 142 4.05 3.42 8.57
C TRP A 142 5.32 2.91 7.91
N ASP A 143 5.40 1.57 7.73
CA ASP A 143 6.50 0.94 7.02
C ASP A 143 6.08 -0.43 6.47
N TYR A 144 6.40 -0.68 5.20
CA TYR A 144 5.98 -1.87 4.45
C TYR A 144 7.14 -2.53 3.70
N TYR A 145 8.39 -2.15 3.97
CA TYR A 145 9.51 -2.42 3.06
C TYR A 145 10.68 -3.14 3.69
N SER A 146 10.81 -3.15 5.00
CA SER A 146 11.98 -3.71 5.67
C SER A 146 11.66 -5.06 6.32
N ALA A 147 12.62 -5.99 6.23
CA ALA A 147 12.64 -7.23 7.01
C ALA A 147 13.72 -7.20 8.11
N ASP A 148 14.30 -6.03 8.37
CA ASP A 148 15.36 -5.82 9.37
C ASP A 148 14.78 -5.21 10.64
N GLU A 149 14.81 -5.93 11.76
CA GLU A 149 14.33 -5.46 13.06
C GLU A 149 15.06 -4.19 13.50
N ALA A 150 16.40 -4.10 13.29
CA ALA A 150 17.16 -2.91 13.66
C ALA A 150 16.77 -1.64 12.90
N HIS A 151 16.15 -1.80 11.72
CA HIS A 151 15.52 -0.69 11.01
C HIS A 151 14.29 -0.19 11.76
N TYR A 152 13.40 -1.09 12.16
CA TYR A 152 12.19 -0.75 12.91
C TYR A 152 12.51 -0.17 14.29
N ASP A 153 13.49 -0.75 15.02
CA ASP A 153 13.95 -0.26 16.32
C ASP A 153 14.34 1.22 16.23
N GLY A 154 15.23 1.54 15.29
CA GLY A 154 15.68 2.91 15.10
C GLY A 154 14.58 3.89 14.71
N MET A 155 13.62 3.46 13.89
CA MET A 155 12.49 4.30 13.47
C MET A 155 11.47 4.47 14.59
N ILE A 156 11.14 3.42 15.34
CA ILE A 156 10.22 3.52 16.50
C ILE A 156 10.82 4.45 17.56
N GLU A 157 12.11 4.32 17.88
CA GLU A 157 12.78 5.25 18.79
C GLU A 157 12.72 6.70 18.32
N ALA A 158 12.94 6.95 17.02
CA ALA A 158 12.86 8.28 16.44
C ALA A 158 11.43 8.87 16.58
N HIS A 159 10.41 8.05 16.37
CA HIS A 159 9.01 8.45 16.54
C HIS A 159 8.66 8.70 18.00
N GLN A 160 9.09 7.85 18.93
CA GLN A 160 8.87 8.05 20.36
C GLN A 160 9.54 9.31 20.89
N LYS A 161 10.71 9.70 20.33
CA LYS A 161 11.36 10.99 20.60
C LYS A 161 10.57 12.17 20.03
N LEU A 162 9.89 11.99 18.90
CA LEU A 162 9.03 13.01 18.32
C LEU A 162 7.76 13.18 19.12
N LYS A 163 7.04 12.09 19.39
CA LYS A 163 5.85 12.06 20.25
C LYS A 163 5.66 10.67 20.86
N PRO A 164 5.62 10.53 22.20
CA PRO A 164 5.29 9.27 22.85
C PRO A 164 3.88 8.77 22.46
N GLY A 165 3.67 7.45 22.47
CA GLY A 165 2.39 6.85 22.12
C GLY A 165 2.14 6.75 20.61
N THR A 166 3.21 6.74 19.80
CA THR A 166 3.10 6.54 18.34
C THR A 166 2.56 5.15 18.03
N TRP A 167 1.60 5.08 17.12
CA TRP A 167 1.05 3.86 16.54
C TRP A 167 1.98 3.34 15.46
N PHE A 168 1.90 2.03 15.18
CA PHE A 168 2.55 1.44 14.02
C PHE A 168 1.54 0.96 12.99
N ALA A 169 1.81 1.23 11.72
CA ALA A 169 1.05 0.72 10.58
C ALA A 169 1.96 -0.15 9.69
N GLY A 170 1.72 -1.45 9.70
CA GLY A 170 2.32 -2.39 8.74
C GLY A 170 1.50 -2.50 7.46
N GLY A 171 2.01 -3.24 6.47
CA GLY A 171 1.34 -3.44 5.19
C GLY A 171 1.25 -4.91 4.80
N LEU A 172 0.08 -5.33 4.35
CA LEU A 172 -0.14 -6.61 3.69
C LEU A 172 -0.24 -6.35 2.18
N TRP A 173 0.75 -6.81 1.44
CA TRP A 173 0.98 -6.43 0.06
C TRP A 173 -0.01 -7.10 -0.92
N LYS A 174 -0.88 -6.29 -1.49
CA LYS A 174 -1.83 -6.67 -2.56
C LYS A 174 -2.04 -5.59 -3.62
N TRP A 175 -1.37 -4.45 -3.49
CA TRP A 175 -1.65 -3.26 -4.29
C TRP A 175 -0.80 -3.13 -5.55
N THR A 176 0.11 -4.07 -5.81
CA THR A 176 1.00 -4.01 -6.97
C THR A 176 0.48 -4.75 -8.20
N GLY A 177 -0.35 -5.78 -8.04
CA GLY A 177 -0.81 -6.63 -9.14
C GLY A 177 -2.12 -7.34 -8.82
N TYR A 178 -2.38 -8.43 -9.52
CA TYR A 178 -3.55 -9.29 -9.31
C TYR A 178 -3.34 -10.31 -8.19
N ALA A 179 -2.09 -10.73 -7.99
CA ALA A 179 -1.71 -11.65 -6.93
C ALA A 179 -1.30 -10.93 -5.65
N PRO A 180 -1.52 -11.55 -4.48
CA PRO A 180 -0.98 -11.06 -3.22
C PRO A 180 0.51 -11.36 -3.08
N HIS A 181 1.14 -10.81 -2.04
CA HIS A 181 2.50 -11.16 -1.62
C HIS A 181 2.50 -11.54 -0.14
N ASN A 182 1.85 -12.65 0.20
CA ASN A 182 1.73 -13.12 1.58
C ASN A 182 3.08 -13.44 2.21
N GLY A 183 3.96 -14.12 1.48
CA GLY A 183 5.29 -14.47 1.97
C GLY A 183 6.11 -13.24 2.37
N TYR A 184 6.13 -12.22 1.51
CA TYR A 184 6.80 -10.95 1.80
C TYR A 184 6.12 -10.22 2.97
N SER A 185 4.80 -10.15 2.98
CA SER A 185 4.02 -9.51 4.05
C SER A 185 4.30 -10.14 5.41
N MET A 186 4.35 -11.47 5.51
CA MET A 186 4.68 -12.16 6.75
C MET A 186 6.10 -11.87 7.22
N LYS A 187 7.07 -11.86 6.30
CA LYS A 187 8.48 -11.57 6.60
C LYS A 187 8.66 -10.20 7.24
N ILE A 188 8.12 -9.15 6.61
CA ILE A 188 8.23 -7.78 7.13
C ILE A 188 7.42 -7.58 8.40
N THR A 189 6.23 -8.18 8.49
CA THR A 189 5.37 -8.10 9.68
C THR A 189 6.00 -8.76 10.90
N LYS A 190 6.70 -9.89 10.71
CA LYS A 190 7.42 -10.58 11.80
C LYS A 190 8.48 -9.66 12.43
N ALA A 191 9.31 -9.03 11.61
CA ALA A 191 10.34 -8.08 12.06
C ALA A 191 9.71 -6.86 12.75
N ALA A 192 8.69 -6.25 12.11
CA ALA A 192 8.03 -5.07 12.64
C ALA A 192 7.33 -5.32 13.98
N LEU A 193 6.60 -6.43 14.13
CA LEU A 193 5.89 -6.75 15.38
C LEU A 193 6.84 -7.17 16.51
N ALA A 194 8.00 -7.77 16.19
CA ALA A 194 9.04 -8.04 17.18
C ALA A 194 9.55 -6.73 17.78
N SER A 195 9.92 -5.77 16.94
CA SER A 195 10.37 -4.44 17.34
C SER A 195 9.25 -3.65 18.07
N CYS A 196 8.02 -3.69 17.59
CA CYS A 196 6.88 -3.05 18.29
C CYS A 196 6.73 -3.56 19.73
N ARG A 197 6.88 -4.87 19.93
CA ARG A 197 6.81 -5.49 21.25
C ARG A 197 7.95 -5.05 22.16
N GLU A 198 9.19 -5.04 21.64
CA GLU A 198 10.37 -4.63 22.39
C GLU A 198 10.28 -3.16 22.84
N HIS A 199 9.80 -2.29 21.98
CA HIS A 199 9.66 -0.86 22.26
C HIS A 199 8.30 -0.46 22.88
N GLY A 200 7.45 -1.42 23.21
CA GLY A 200 6.18 -1.17 23.92
C GLY A 200 5.13 -0.43 23.10
N VAL A 201 5.16 -0.56 21.78
CA VAL A 201 4.10 -0.03 20.90
C VAL A 201 2.82 -0.82 21.14
N GLN A 202 1.77 -0.14 21.59
CA GLN A 202 0.51 -0.79 21.99
C GLN A 202 -0.48 -0.89 20.85
N ASP A 203 -0.49 0.08 19.96
CA ASP A 203 -1.49 0.22 18.90
C ASP A 203 -0.85 -0.06 17.55
N VAL A 204 -1.34 -1.11 16.89
CA VAL A 204 -0.87 -1.56 15.58
C VAL A 204 -2.07 -1.81 14.69
N PHE A 205 -1.97 -1.41 13.43
CA PHE A 205 -2.89 -1.86 12.39
C PHE A 205 -2.15 -2.19 11.10
N LEU A 206 -2.81 -2.94 10.21
CA LEU A 206 -2.25 -3.35 8.93
C LEU A 206 -3.06 -2.74 7.79
N THR A 207 -2.36 -2.15 6.84
CA THR A 207 -2.96 -1.59 5.64
C THR A 207 -3.03 -2.64 4.52
N MET A 208 -4.06 -2.57 3.72
CA MET A 208 -4.26 -3.35 2.50
C MET A 208 -4.62 -2.39 1.38
N TRP A 209 -3.62 -1.64 0.92
CA TRP A 209 -3.83 -0.61 -0.10
C TRP A 209 -4.42 -1.19 -1.38
N GLY A 210 -5.03 -0.34 -2.19
CA GLY A 210 -5.62 -0.69 -3.46
C GLY A 210 -5.12 0.21 -4.59
N ASP A 211 -3.86 0.61 -4.54
CA ASP A 211 -3.21 1.43 -5.54
C ASP A 211 -3.29 0.78 -6.92
N ASP A 212 -3.18 1.58 -7.97
CA ASP A 212 -3.11 1.12 -9.36
C ASP A 212 -4.28 0.22 -9.81
N GLY A 213 -5.45 0.35 -9.20
CA GLY A 213 -6.66 -0.35 -9.63
C GLY A 213 -7.30 -1.28 -8.58
N GLY A 214 -6.53 -1.77 -7.60
CA GLY A 214 -7.06 -2.58 -6.50
C GLY A 214 -7.61 -3.95 -6.92
N GLU A 215 -7.07 -4.55 -7.98
CA GLU A 215 -7.60 -5.79 -8.60
C GLU A 215 -7.45 -7.02 -7.71
N CYS A 216 -6.43 -7.06 -6.87
CA CYS A 216 -6.20 -8.18 -5.96
C CYS A 216 -7.28 -8.24 -4.87
N SER A 217 -7.94 -9.36 -4.73
CA SER A 217 -8.95 -9.58 -3.70
C SER A 217 -8.34 -9.49 -2.29
N PRO A 218 -8.94 -8.75 -1.33
CA PRO A 218 -8.44 -8.72 0.06
C PRO A 218 -8.48 -10.11 0.73
N PHE A 219 -9.33 -11.03 0.29
CA PHE A 219 -9.39 -12.38 0.84
C PHE A 219 -8.18 -13.24 0.49
N THR A 220 -7.38 -12.86 -0.52
CA THR A 220 -6.12 -13.55 -0.82
C THR A 220 -5.06 -13.33 0.25
N LEU A 221 -5.24 -12.31 1.12
CA LEU A 221 -4.33 -11.98 2.21
C LEU A 221 -4.66 -12.67 3.54
N LEU A 222 -5.63 -13.59 3.55
CA LEU A 222 -5.99 -14.30 4.78
C LEU A 222 -4.79 -14.96 5.49
N PRO A 223 -3.82 -15.59 4.80
CA PRO A 223 -2.65 -16.16 5.47
C PRO A 223 -1.84 -15.11 6.22
N SER A 224 -1.44 -14.04 5.57
CA SER A 224 -0.60 -13.00 6.18
C SER A 224 -1.33 -12.21 7.26
N LEU A 225 -2.63 -11.95 7.09
CA LEU A 225 -3.46 -11.30 8.10
C LEU A 225 -3.60 -12.17 9.36
N PHE A 226 -3.87 -13.47 9.17
CA PHE A 226 -3.98 -14.41 10.27
C PHE A 226 -2.64 -14.59 10.99
N TYR A 227 -1.56 -14.74 10.23
CA TYR A 227 -0.20 -14.83 10.77
C TYR A 227 0.14 -13.62 11.65
N ALA A 228 -0.12 -12.41 11.17
CA ALA A 228 0.07 -11.19 11.96
C ALA A 228 -0.76 -11.17 13.24
N SER A 229 -2.01 -11.65 13.18
CA SER A 229 -2.89 -11.75 14.35
C SER A 229 -2.35 -12.72 15.41
N GLU A 230 -1.81 -13.87 15.00
CA GLU A 230 -1.22 -14.84 15.94
C GLU A 230 0.09 -14.30 16.54
N LEU A 231 0.95 -13.66 15.74
CA LEU A 231 2.14 -12.97 16.25
C LEU A 231 1.78 -11.90 17.30
N ALA A 232 0.74 -11.12 17.05
CA ALA A 232 0.29 -10.08 18.00
C ALA A 232 -0.20 -10.69 19.33
N LYS A 233 -0.72 -11.92 19.32
CA LYS A 233 -1.10 -12.68 20.52
C LYS A 233 0.09 -13.34 21.23
N GLY A 234 1.26 -13.33 20.60
CA GLY A 234 2.49 -13.91 21.13
C GLY A 234 2.81 -15.33 20.62
N GLU A 235 2.00 -15.87 19.70
CA GLU A 235 2.34 -17.13 19.04
C GLU A 235 3.42 -16.89 17.97
N THR A 236 4.50 -17.66 18.00
CA THR A 236 5.64 -17.52 17.10
C THR A 236 6.02 -18.81 16.38
N ASP A 237 5.37 -19.93 16.73
CA ASP A 237 5.60 -21.22 16.08
C ASP A 237 4.79 -21.31 14.78
N ASP A 238 5.47 -21.37 13.65
CA ASP A 238 4.84 -21.36 12.34
C ASP A 238 3.91 -22.54 12.10
N GLU A 239 4.25 -23.74 12.62
CA GLU A 239 3.40 -24.93 12.46
C GLU A 239 2.11 -24.84 13.29
N THR A 240 2.19 -24.27 14.49
CA THR A 240 1.03 -23.97 15.31
C THR A 240 0.12 -22.96 14.63
N ILE A 241 0.69 -21.89 14.05
CA ILE A 241 -0.08 -20.88 13.31
C ILE A 241 -0.79 -21.50 12.11
N LYS A 242 -0.11 -22.34 11.32
CA LYS A 242 -0.72 -23.07 10.19
C LYS A 242 -1.87 -23.98 10.63
N ALA A 243 -1.71 -24.69 11.72
CA ALA A 243 -2.75 -25.56 12.28
C ALA A 243 -3.99 -24.76 12.72
N HIS A 244 -3.79 -23.63 13.39
CA HIS A 244 -4.87 -22.72 13.79
C HIS A 244 -5.58 -22.11 12.57
N PHE A 245 -4.84 -21.76 11.52
CA PHE A 245 -5.40 -21.28 10.25
C PHE A 245 -6.32 -22.34 9.64
N ALA A 246 -5.82 -23.57 9.50
CA ALA A 246 -6.60 -24.66 8.92
C ALA A 246 -7.89 -24.94 9.70
N GLN A 247 -7.82 -24.89 11.04
CA GLN A 247 -9.01 -25.03 11.90
C GLN A 247 -10.01 -23.89 11.68
N ARG A 248 -9.52 -22.65 11.50
CA ARG A 248 -10.36 -21.45 11.39
C ARG A 248 -11.04 -21.32 10.03
N PHE A 249 -10.34 -21.66 8.95
CA PHE A 249 -10.77 -21.39 7.58
C PHE A 249 -11.16 -22.64 6.79
N GLY A 250 -10.96 -23.84 7.32
CA GLY A 250 -11.30 -25.09 6.65
C GLY A 250 -10.46 -25.40 5.42
N ALA A 251 -9.27 -24.78 5.31
CA ALA A 251 -8.33 -24.97 4.21
C ALA A 251 -6.88 -24.88 4.73
N ALA A 252 -5.94 -25.56 4.07
CA ALA A 252 -4.55 -25.53 4.52
C ALA A 252 -3.92 -24.14 4.26
N PHE A 253 -3.08 -23.71 5.19
CA PHE A 253 -2.32 -22.46 5.08
C PHE A 253 -1.46 -22.46 3.80
N ASP A 254 -0.75 -23.55 3.56
CA ASP A 254 0.16 -23.69 2.40
C ASP A 254 -0.59 -23.72 1.06
N ASP A 255 -1.87 -24.11 1.05
CA ASP A 255 -2.72 -23.99 -0.14
C ASP A 255 -2.95 -22.51 -0.48
N PHE A 256 -3.30 -21.70 0.51
CA PHE A 256 -3.47 -20.25 0.30
C PHE A 256 -2.18 -19.55 -0.13
N MET A 257 -1.01 -20.01 0.32
CA MET A 257 0.27 -19.46 -0.12
C MET A 257 0.53 -19.65 -1.62
N GLN A 258 -0.17 -20.58 -2.29
CA GLN A 258 -0.09 -20.72 -3.75
C GLN A 258 -0.65 -19.49 -4.49
N LEU A 259 -1.49 -18.67 -3.84
CA LEU A 259 -2.01 -17.43 -4.44
C LEU A 259 -0.92 -16.39 -4.73
N ASP A 260 0.25 -16.48 -4.12
CA ASP A 260 1.39 -15.59 -4.38
C ASP A 260 2.09 -15.91 -5.73
N LEU A 261 1.91 -17.14 -6.27
CA LEU A 261 2.69 -17.63 -7.41
C LEU A 261 2.64 -16.73 -8.65
N PRO A 262 1.47 -16.16 -9.06
CA PRO A 262 1.44 -15.33 -10.27
C PRO A 262 2.23 -14.04 -10.17
N GLY A 263 2.39 -13.49 -8.96
CA GLY A 263 3.17 -12.28 -8.70
C GLY A 263 4.67 -12.50 -8.56
N THR A 264 5.11 -13.79 -8.50
CA THR A 264 6.50 -14.15 -8.20
C THR A 264 7.19 -14.79 -9.41
N ARG A 265 8.52 -14.65 -9.47
CA ARG A 265 9.37 -15.32 -10.46
C ARG A 265 10.07 -16.51 -9.81
N ASN A 266 9.94 -17.71 -10.39
CA ASN A 266 10.53 -18.94 -9.84
C ASN A 266 10.05 -19.33 -8.43
N GLY A 267 8.83 -18.94 -8.07
CA GLY A 267 8.13 -19.48 -6.92
C GLY A 267 8.37 -18.84 -5.58
N LEU A 268 9.49 -18.18 -5.34
CA LEU A 268 9.77 -17.49 -4.07
C LEU A 268 10.77 -16.36 -4.32
N ASP A 269 10.26 -15.20 -4.65
CA ASP A 269 11.07 -13.99 -4.69
C ASP A 269 10.81 -13.20 -3.41
N ASP A 270 11.88 -12.82 -2.72
CA ASP A 270 11.80 -11.96 -1.53
C ASP A 270 11.39 -10.52 -1.86
N ASN A 271 11.25 -10.19 -3.15
CA ASN A 271 10.90 -8.88 -3.61
C ASN A 271 9.47 -8.84 -4.14
N VAL A 272 8.72 -7.85 -3.74
CA VAL A 272 7.41 -7.56 -4.30
C VAL A 272 7.56 -7.11 -5.74
N ARG A 273 6.82 -7.77 -6.63
CA ARG A 273 6.77 -7.48 -8.07
C ARG A 273 5.32 -7.47 -8.54
N ASN A 274 5.08 -6.85 -9.67
CA ASN A 274 3.79 -6.89 -10.36
C ASN A 274 3.88 -7.65 -11.69
N LEU A 275 4.56 -8.78 -11.67
CA LEU A 275 4.87 -9.59 -12.85
C LEU A 275 3.61 -9.95 -13.65
N ASP A 276 2.60 -10.44 -12.95
CA ASP A 276 1.30 -10.79 -13.47
C ASP A 276 0.60 -9.62 -14.18
N LYS A 277 0.71 -8.43 -13.63
CA LYS A 277 0.05 -7.23 -14.14
C LYS A 277 0.79 -6.63 -15.34
N PHE A 278 2.09 -6.39 -15.23
CA PHE A 278 2.79 -5.73 -16.33
C PHE A 278 2.90 -6.62 -17.58
N LEU A 279 3.00 -7.96 -17.42
CA LEU A 279 2.98 -8.90 -18.57
C LEU A 279 1.60 -8.97 -19.20
N LEU A 280 0.53 -8.89 -18.40
CA LEU A 280 -0.83 -8.84 -18.93
C LEU A 280 -1.06 -7.56 -19.77
N TYR A 281 -0.57 -6.42 -19.32
CA TYR A 281 -0.75 -5.13 -20.01
C TYR A 281 0.31 -4.83 -21.07
N ASN A 282 1.41 -5.60 -21.15
CA ASN A 282 2.40 -5.41 -22.19
C ASN A 282 1.76 -5.56 -23.57
N ASP A 283 1.76 -4.48 -24.37
CA ASP A 283 1.23 -4.54 -25.73
C ASP A 283 2.16 -5.37 -26.61
N PRO A 284 1.66 -6.45 -27.29
CA PRO A 284 2.48 -7.38 -28.03
C PRO A 284 3.11 -6.75 -29.30
N PHE A 285 2.61 -5.62 -29.79
CA PHE A 285 3.16 -4.93 -30.97
C PHE A 285 4.09 -3.78 -30.58
N MET A 286 3.81 -3.07 -29.49
CA MET A 286 4.67 -1.98 -29.02
C MET A 286 5.87 -2.49 -28.20
N GLY A 287 5.71 -3.60 -27.50
CA GLY A 287 6.78 -4.30 -26.79
C GLY A 287 7.49 -3.47 -25.72
N MET A 288 6.77 -2.56 -25.06
CA MET A 288 7.37 -1.63 -24.10
C MET A 288 8.09 -2.34 -22.95
N MET A 289 7.59 -3.50 -22.55
CA MET A 289 8.14 -4.31 -21.46
C MET A 289 8.94 -5.54 -21.97
N ASP A 290 9.11 -5.74 -23.27
CA ASP A 290 9.76 -6.92 -23.85
C ASP A 290 11.15 -7.19 -23.28
N LYS A 291 11.91 -6.15 -22.94
CA LYS A 291 13.25 -6.29 -22.33
C LYS A 291 13.23 -6.92 -20.93
N THR A 292 12.08 -6.94 -20.27
CA THR A 292 11.91 -7.52 -18.94
C THR A 292 11.40 -8.94 -18.97
N VAL A 293 10.94 -9.42 -20.13
CA VAL A 293 10.45 -10.78 -20.34
C VAL A 293 11.61 -11.76 -20.36
N LEU A 294 11.54 -12.79 -19.54
CA LEU A 294 12.54 -13.85 -19.51
C LEU A 294 12.07 -15.08 -20.33
N PRO A 295 13.00 -15.81 -20.98
CA PRO A 295 12.66 -17.06 -21.66
C PRO A 295 12.03 -18.07 -20.70
N GLY A 296 10.90 -18.66 -21.10
CA GLY A 296 10.20 -19.69 -20.34
C GLY A 296 9.18 -19.15 -19.33
N GLU A 297 8.94 -17.84 -19.26
CA GLU A 297 7.91 -17.27 -18.37
C GLU A 297 6.51 -17.79 -18.68
N GLY A 298 6.16 -18.00 -19.96
CA GLY A 298 4.90 -18.63 -20.32
C GLY A 298 4.73 -20.01 -19.68
N ALA A 299 5.74 -20.87 -19.80
CA ALA A 299 5.70 -22.19 -19.16
C ALA A 299 5.61 -22.13 -17.62
N GLN A 300 6.25 -21.16 -17.01
CA GLN A 300 6.13 -20.92 -15.57
C GLN A 300 4.68 -20.59 -15.19
N PHE A 301 4.00 -19.71 -15.94
CA PHE A 301 2.59 -19.40 -15.70
C PHE A 301 1.68 -20.63 -15.93
N GLY A 302 1.97 -21.46 -16.92
CA GLY A 302 1.27 -22.73 -17.10
C GLY A 302 1.38 -23.64 -15.87
N ALA A 303 2.57 -23.79 -15.32
CA ALA A 303 2.79 -24.56 -14.09
C ALA A 303 2.09 -23.93 -12.85
N CYS A 304 2.02 -22.59 -12.78
CA CYS A 304 1.24 -21.90 -11.75
C CYS A 304 -0.26 -22.18 -11.91
N ALA A 305 -0.78 -22.14 -13.14
CA ALA A 305 -2.17 -22.43 -13.42
C ALA A 305 -2.56 -23.83 -12.95
N GLU A 306 -1.77 -24.85 -13.25
CA GLU A 306 -2.03 -26.25 -12.81
C GLU A 306 -2.16 -26.35 -11.29
N LYS A 307 -1.29 -25.68 -10.52
CA LYS A 307 -1.35 -25.68 -9.05
C LYS A 307 -2.61 -24.99 -8.53
N LEU A 308 -2.96 -23.85 -9.11
CA LEU A 308 -4.14 -23.08 -8.69
C LEU A 308 -5.44 -23.80 -9.07
N GLU A 309 -5.50 -24.39 -10.25
CA GLU A 309 -6.65 -25.17 -10.72
C GLU A 309 -6.93 -26.41 -9.84
N ALA A 310 -5.89 -27.04 -9.30
CA ALA A 310 -6.05 -28.14 -8.35
C ALA A 310 -6.82 -27.73 -7.08
N LEU A 311 -6.78 -26.44 -6.72
CA LEU A 311 -7.41 -25.87 -5.52
C LEU A 311 -8.74 -25.14 -5.81
N GLN A 312 -9.15 -25.03 -7.07
CA GLN A 312 -10.35 -24.27 -7.48
C GLN A 312 -11.68 -24.82 -6.93
N THR A 313 -11.69 -26.05 -6.43
CA THR A 313 -12.85 -26.72 -5.86
C THR A 313 -12.91 -26.64 -4.34
N LEU A 314 -11.94 -25.97 -3.69
CA LEU A 314 -11.99 -25.76 -2.25
C LEU A 314 -13.30 -25.09 -1.85
N PRO A 315 -14.04 -25.65 -0.87
CA PRO A 315 -15.24 -25.04 -0.35
C PRO A 315 -14.95 -23.58 0.07
N GLU A 316 -15.87 -22.66 -0.22
CA GLU A 316 -15.81 -21.24 0.15
C GLU A 316 -14.70 -20.43 -0.56
N TRP A 317 -13.48 -20.97 -0.74
CA TRP A 317 -12.31 -20.22 -1.21
C TRP A 317 -11.90 -20.51 -2.65
N GLY A 318 -12.45 -21.55 -3.28
CA GLY A 318 -12.04 -22.01 -4.62
C GLY A 318 -12.13 -20.93 -5.71
N TYR A 319 -12.97 -19.91 -5.54
CA TYR A 319 -13.08 -18.81 -6.50
C TYR A 319 -11.80 -17.95 -6.58
N LEU A 320 -11.03 -17.80 -5.50
CA LEU A 320 -9.75 -17.09 -5.48
C LEU A 320 -8.75 -17.79 -6.41
N PHE A 321 -8.64 -19.10 -6.25
CA PHE A 321 -7.74 -19.95 -7.05
C PHE A 321 -8.15 -19.98 -8.51
N ARG A 322 -9.45 -20.12 -8.80
CA ARG A 322 -9.98 -20.08 -10.16
C ARG A 322 -9.67 -18.78 -10.89
N THR A 323 -9.81 -17.63 -10.20
CA THR A 323 -9.53 -16.32 -10.77
C THR A 323 -8.07 -16.17 -11.17
N LEU A 324 -7.15 -16.50 -10.25
CA LEU A 324 -5.71 -16.39 -10.53
C LEU A 324 -5.22 -17.51 -11.47
N GLY A 325 -5.83 -18.70 -11.44
CA GLY A 325 -5.56 -19.77 -12.40
C GLY A 325 -5.92 -19.36 -13.83
N ALA A 326 -7.09 -18.73 -14.03
CA ALA A 326 -7.47 -18.18 -15.32
C ALA A 326 -6.51 -17.10 -15.83
N LEU A 327 -6.07 -16.19 -14.95
CA LEU A 327 -5.03 -15.21 -15.27
C LEU A 327 -3.73 -15.91 -15.74
N CYS A 328 -3.29 -16.92 -15.02
CA CYS A 328 -2.10 -17.67 -15.38
C CYS A 328 -2.23 -18.37 -16.74
N ARG A 329 -3.42 -18.89 -17.11
CA ARG A 329 -3.64 -19.46 -18.46
C ARG A 329 -3.52 -18.41 -19.56
N VAL A 330 -4.00 -17.21 -19.34
CA VAL A 330 -3.78 -16.10 -20.28
C VAL A 330 -2.28 -15.77 -20.40
N LEU A 331 -1.58 -15.68 -19.26
CA LEU A 331 -0.16 -15.34 -19.22
C LEU A 331 0.74 -16.45 -19.75
N GLU A 332 0.33 -17.72 -19.70
CA GLU A 332 1.01 -18.85 -20.34
C GLU A 332 1.25 -18.59 -21.84
N ILE A 333 0.27 -17.93 -22.49
CA ILE A 333 0.35 -17.57 -23.91
C ILE A 333 0.98 -16.19 -24.08
N LYS A 334 0.49 -15.21 -23.31
CA LYS A 334 0.75 -13.81 -23.55
C LYS A 334 2.12 -13.33 -23.06
N ALA A 335 2.70 -13.94 -22.01
CA ALA A 335 3.93 -13.42 -21.39
C ALA A 335 5.08 -13.22 -22.39
N GLU A 336 5.30 -14.17 -23.30
CA GLU A 336 6.36 -14.13 -24.31
C GLU A 336 5.86 -13.76 -25.71
N LEU A 337 4.55 -13.52 -25.89
CA LEU A 337 3.95 -13.38 -27.21
C LEU A 337 4.55 -12.21 -28.01
N GLY A 338 4.70 -11.03 -27.42
CA GLY A 338 5.27 -9.85 -28.07
C GLY A 338 6.69 -10.08 -28.54
N VAL A 339 7.54 -10.63 -27.67
CA VAL A 339 8.94 -10.97 -27.99
C VAL A 339 9.01 -11.92 -29.19
N ARG A 340 8.18 -12.98 -29.19
CA ARG A 340 8.12 -13.98 -30.26
C ARG A 340 7.57 -13.40 -31.57
N ILE A 341 6.59 -12.49 -31.52
CA ILE A 341 6.07 -11.78 -32.70
C ILE A 341 7.20 -10.94 -33.32
N HIS A 342 7.89 -10.14 -32.52
CA HIS A 342 8.98 -9.28 -33.00
C HIS A 342 10.12 -10.09 -33.62
N GLU A 343 10.48 -11.21 -33.02
CA GLU A 343 11.52 -12.08 -33.56
C GLU A 343 11.11 -12.72 -34.90
N ALA A 344 9.91 -13.30 -34.96
CA ALA A 344 9.39 -13.91 -36.18
C ALA A 344 9.24 -12.87 -37.31
N TYR A 345 8.80 -11.65 -37.00
CA TYR A 345 8.72 -10.55 -37.97
C TYR A 345 10.10 -10.17 -38.51
N ARG A 346 11.09 -9.97 -37.62
CA ARG A 346 12.47 -9.59 -37.99
C ARG A 346 13.16 -10.65 -38.83
N THR A 347 12.89 -11.93 -38.58
CA THR A 347 13.47 -13.06 -39.35
C THR A 347 12.66 -13.42 -40.57
N GLY A 348 11.48 -12.86 -40.78
CA GLY A 348 10.58 -13.17 -41.90
C GLY A 348 9.88 -14.52 -41.76
N ASP A 349 9.79 -15.07 -40.56
CA ASP A 349 9.14 -16.37 -40.30
C ASP A 349 7.61 -16.25 -40.30
N LYS A 350 7.02 -16.32 -41.47
CA LYS A 350 5.56 -16.31 -41.67
C LYS A 350 4.83 -17.45 -40.99
N THR A 351 5.46 -18.62 -40.91
CA THR A 351 4.86 -19.83 -40.32
C THR A 351 4.69 -19.61 -38.82
N ALA A 352 5.71 -19.09 -38.12
CA ALA A 352 5.61 -18.74 -36.72
C ALA A 352 4.55 -17.65 -36.47
N LEU A 353 4.49 -16.62 -37.31
CA LEU A 353 3.46 -15.56 -37.19
C LEU A 353 2.04 -16.11 -37.32
N CYS A 354 1.79 -16.99 -38.31
CA CYS A 354 0.47 -17.63 -38.49
C CYS A 354 0.11 -18.50 -37.28
N ALA A 355 1.07 -19.27 -36.76
CA ALA A 355 0.84 -20.10 -35.57
C ALA A 355 0.51 -19.27 -34.29
N MET A 356 1.10 -18.09 -34.14
CA MET A 356 0.78 -17.19 -33.04
C MET A 356 -0.59 -16.53 -33.20
N LEU A 357 -1.00 -16.22 -34.45
CA LEU A 357 -2.32 -15.65 -34.71
C LEU A 357 -3.44 -16.62 -34.27
N ALA A 358 -3.28 -17.92 -34.53
CA ALA A 358 -4.26 -18.94 -34.10
C ALA A 358 -4.41 -18.96 -32.54
N LYS A 359 -3.36 -18.68 -31.81
CA LYS A 359 -3.40 -18.62 -30.33
C LYS A 359 -4.05 -17.37 -29.75
N LEU A 360 -4.24 -16.34 -30.55
CA LEU A 360 -4.96 -15.13 -30.12
C LEU A 360 -6.48 -15.31 -30.14
N ASP A 361 -6.98 -16.34 -30.86
CA ASP A 361 -8.40 -16.64 -30.93
C ASP A 361 -8.85 -17.61 -29.81
N GLU A 362 -7.93 -18.21 -29.07
CA GLU A 362 -8.17 -19.07 -27.89
C GLU A 362 -8.27 -18.23 -26.60
#